data_d0f7175441dc2835cf9300db06277a7f
#
_entry.id   d0f7175441dc2835cf9300db06277a7f
#
_cell.length_a   1.000
_cell.length_b   1.000
_cell.length_c   1.000
_cell.angle_alpha   90.00
_cell.angle_beta   90.00
_cell.angle_gamma   90.00
#
_symmetry.space_group_name_H-M   'P 1'
#
loop_
_entity.id
_entity.type
_entity.pdbx_description
1 polymer ?
#
loop_
_entity_poly.entity_id
_entity_poly.type
_entity_poly.pdbx_seq_one_letter_code
_entity_poly.pdbx_strand_id
1 'polypeptide(L)'
;MIGVLPSQVGLATFSPRLDAHGNSVRGIASVRGIALFERISEDMDLHLMEMPPVSQAVVRSNRVTGGIRVVELQGDIRFAGAERLIREIVSTVAEEPSVAIDVSRVHSLNAVAYRMLMEVIRRLSLSGYTAYLIDPEDVVPNPDPGGGGHVTVVRNLNEIPV
;
A
#
# COMPACT_ATOMS: atom_id res chain seq x y z
N MET A 1 -17.82 -21.38 4.63
CA MET A 1 -17.06 -20.82 3.51
C MET A 1 -15.90 -20.03 4.06
N ILE A 2 -14.72 -20.15 3.47
CA ILE A 2 -13.50 -19.46 3.95
C ILE A 2 -12.91 -18.72 2.77
N GLY A 3 -12.62 -17.45 2.95
CA GLY A 3 -11.85 -16.62 2.03
C GLY A 3 -10.57 -16.16 2.74
N VAL A 4 -9.46 -16.12 2.03
CA VAL A 4 -8.17 -15.69 2.58
C VAL A 4 -7.54 -14.68 1.66
N LEU A 5 -7.17 -13.53 2.21
CA LEU A 5 -6.25 -12.59 1.60
C LEU A 5 -4.86 -12.87 2.19
N PRO A 6 -3.92 -13.40 1.40
CA PRO A 6 -2.61 -13.79 1.92
C PRO A 6 -1.92 -12.66 2.67
N SER A 7 -1.42 -12.96 3.87
CA SER A 7 -0.69 -12.03 4.76
C SER A 7 -1.50 -10.86 5.33
N GLN A 8 -2.81 -10.79 5.13
CA GLN A 8 -3.64 -9.67 5.58
C GLN A 8 -4.89 -10.08 6.35
N VAL A 9 -5.82 -10.78 5.71
CA VAL A 9 -7.14 -11.07 6.28
C VAL A 9 -7.59 -12.49 5.96
N GLY A 10 -8.16 -13.16 6.95
CA GLY A 10 -8.97 -14.35 6.77
C GLY A 10 -10.44 -14.03 7.01
N LEU A 11 -11.33 -14.44 6.12
CA LEU A 11 -12.76 -14.34 6.27
C LEU A 11 -13.35 -15.75 6.40
N ALA A 12 -14.01 -16.04 7.52
CA ALA A 12 -14.79 -17.24 7.68
C ALA A 12 -16.25 -16.88 7.89
N THR A 13 -17.13 -17.49 7.11
CA THR A 13 -18.58 -17.31 7.26
C THR A 13 -19.23 -18.66 7.53
N PHE A 14 -20.07 -18.72 8.56
CA PHE A 14 -20.90 -19.86 8.89
C PHE A 14 -22.37 -19.47 8.88
N SER A 15 -23.19 -20.30 8.26
CA SER A 15 -24.64 -20.14 8.29
C SER A 15 -25.32 -21.51 8.35
N PRO A 16 -26.32 -21.69 9.22
CA PRO A 16 -27.01 -22.95 9.36
C PRO A 16 -27.95 -23.29 8.19
N ARG A 17 -28.22 -22.36 7.28
CA ARG A 17 -28.97 -22.66 6.06
C ARG A 17 -28.01 -23.00 4.94
N LEU A 18 -28.12 -24.24 4.46
CA LEU A 18 -27.39 -24.72 3.29
C LEU A 18 -28.34 -24.76 2.09
N ASP A 19 -27.79 -24.56 0.90
CA ASP A 19 -28.50 -24.80 -0.35
C ASP A 19 -28.55 -26.30 -0.69
N ALA A 20 -29.17 -26.66 -1.83
CA ALA A 20 -29.28 -28.04 -2.30
C ALA A 20 -27.91 -28.71 -2.59
N HIS A 21 -26.83 -27.93 -2.68
CA HIS A 21 -25.46 -28.38 -2.93
C HIS A 21 -24.61 -28.39 -1.65
N GLY A 22 -25.20 -28.09 -0.48
CA GLY A 22 -24.50 -28.07 0.78
C GLY A 22 -23.70 -26.78 1.05
N ASN A 23 -23.91 -25.73 0.26
CA ASN A 23 -23.22 -24.46 0.45
C ASN A 23 -24.00 -23.54 1.39
N SER A 24 -23.31 -22.78 2.22
CA SER A 24 -23.91 -21.75 3.06
C SER A 24 -24.51 -20.61 2.23
N VAL A 25 -25.82 -20.49 2.21
CA VAL A 25 -26.56 -19.46 1.43
C VAL A 25 -26.11 -18.04 1.82
N ARG A 26 -26.04 -17.78 3.13
CA ARG A 26 -25.61 -16.46 3.63
C ARG A 26 -24.08 -16.29 3.47
N GLY A 27 -23.31 -17.35 3.58
CA GLY A 27 -21.88 -17.34 3.34
C GLY A 27 -21.56 -16.98 1.89
N ILE A 28 -22.29 -17.57 0.92
CA ILE A 28 -22.19 -17.19 -0.49
C ILE A 28 -22.59 -15.72 -0.70
N ALA A 29 -23.69 -15.28 -0.08
CA ALA A 29 -24.12 -13.89 -0.18
C ALA A 29 -23.09 -12.91 0.41
N SER A 30 -22.46 -13.25 1.54
CA SER A 30 -21.41 -12.45 2.16
C SER A 30 -20.16 -12.38 1.28
N VAL A 31 -19.70 -13.50 0.75
CA VAL A 31 -18.54 -13.55 -0.17
C VAL A 31 -18.86 -12.83 -1.48
N ARG A 32 -20.07 -13.00 -2.02
CA ARG A 32 -20.54 -12.24 -3.19
C ARG A 32 -20.70 -10.76 -2.89
N GLY A 33 -21.16 -10.38 -1.70
CA GLY A 33 -21.23 -8.99 -1.26
C GLY A 33 -19.84 -8.35 -1.19
N ILE A 34 -18.84 -9.09 -0.74
CA ILE A 34 -17.43 -8.66 -0.76
C ILE A 34 -16.88 -8.66 -2.19
N ALA A 35 -17.24 -9.62 -3.03
CA ALA A 35 -16.85 -9.70 -4.43
C ALA A 35 -17.65 -8.76 -5.35
N LEU A 36 -18.86 -8.33 -4.96
CA LEU A 36 -19.65 -7.30 -5.65
C LEU A 36 -19.03 -5.90 -5.53
N PHE A 37 -18.16 -5.71 -4.58
CA PHE A 37 -17.17 -4.64 -4.66
C PHE A 37 -16.04 -5.10 -5.58
N GLU A 38 -16.33 -5.34 -6.87
CA GLU A 38 -15.31 -5.70 -7.89
C GLU A 38 -14.10 -4.77 -7.81
N ARG A 39 -14.32 -3.49 -7.57
CA ARG A 39 -13.27 -2.54 -7.28
C ARG A 39 -12.44 -2.87 -6.03
N ILE A 40 -13.07 -3.37 -4.99
CA ILE A 40 -12.35 -3.74 -3.76
C ILE A 40 -11.55 -5.03 -4.00
N SER A 41 -12.10 -5.98 -4.76
CA SER A 41 -11.38 -7.23 -5.04
C SER A 41 -10.19 -7.02 -5.98
N GLU A 42 -10.34 -6.20 -7.02
CA GLU A 42 -9.23 -5.83 -7.89
C GLU A 42 -8.20 -4.95 -7.18
N ASP A 43 -8.67 -3.96 -6.43
CA ASP A 43 -7.83 -3.04 -5.69
C ASP A 43 -7.10 -3.71 -4.50
N MET A 44 -7.68 -4.74 -3.92
CA MET A 44 -7.15 -5.49 -2.78
C MET A 44 -6.48 -6.82 -3.16
N ASP A 45 -6.37 -7.15 -4.44
CA ASP A 45 -5.85 -8.45 -4.90
C ASP A 45 -6.60 -9.66 -4.33
N LEU A 46 -7.92 -9.54 -4.14
CA LEU A 46 -8.77 -10.63 -3.67
C LEU A 46 -9.00 -11.65 -4.81
N HIS A 47 -7.95 -12.28 -5.28
CA HIS A 47 -8.07 -13.42 -6.19
C HIS A 47 -8.32 -14.70 -5.41
N LEU A 48 -9.49 -15.29 -5.63
CA LEU A 48 -9.94 -16.48 -4.89
C LEU A 48 -9.11 -17.75 -5.16
N MET A 49 -8.20 -17.76 -6.15
CA MET A 49 -7.52 -18.98 -6.60
C MET A 49 -6.11 -18.81 -7.17
N GLU A 50 -5.53 -17.63 -7.23
CA GLU A 50 -4.14 -17.52 -7.68
C GLU A 50 -3.20 -17.43 -6.47
N MET A 51 -2.29 -18.40 -6.37
CA MET A 51 -1.11 -18.21 -5.55
C MET A 51 -0.37 -17.00 -6.13
N PRO A 52 -0.15 -15.93 -5.34
CA PRO A 52 0.63 -14.81 -5.85
C PRO A 52 1.97 -15.36 -6.30
N PRO A 53 2.48 -14.95 -7.48
CA PRO A 53 3.85 -15.23 -7.83
C PRO A 53 4.72 -14.77 -6.66
N VAL A 54 5.82 -15.46 -6.40
CA VAL A 54 6.76 -15.13 -5.31
C VAL A 54 6.97 -13.62 -5.30
N SER A 55 6.20 -12.93 -4.47
CA SER A 55 6.15 -11.47 -4.50
C SER A 55 7.46 -10.98 -3.93
N GLN A 56 8.24 -10.29 -4.74
CA GLN A 56 9.34 -9.49 -4.23
C GLN A 56 8.79 -8.54 -3.17
N ALA A 57 9.51 -8.43 -2.07
CA ALA A 57 9.10 -7.51 -1.02
C ALA A 57 8.96 -6.10 -1.62
N VAL A 58 7.79 -5.49 -1.47
CA VAL A 58 7.53 -4.13 -2.01
C VAL A 58 8.48 -3.11 -1.39
N VAL A 59 8.76 -3.22 -0.11
CA VAL A 59 9.83 -2.45 0.55
C VAL A 59 11.13 -3.20 0.32
N ARG A 60 11.99 -2.62 -0.51
CA ARG A 60 13.30 -3.16 -0.85
C ARG A 60 14.33 -2.88 0.24
N SER A 61 14.36 -1.64 0.71
CA SER A 61 15.26 -1.21 1.77
C SER A 61 14.65 -0.07 2.58
N ASN A 62 15.07 0.00 3.84
CA ASN A 62 14.78 1.10 4.75
C ASN A 62 16.08 1.44 5.46
N ARG A 63 16.64 2.62 5.17
CA ARG A 63 17.93 3.05 5.68
C ARG A 63 17.95 4.53 5.99
N VAL A 64 18.87 4.94 6.85
CA VAL A 64 19.16 6.35 7.09
C VAL A 64 20.40 6.75 6.31
N THR A 65 20.31 7.84 5.59
CA THR A 65 21.42 8.41 4.81
C THR A 65 21.40 9.92 4.97
N GLY A 66 22.47 10.50 5.49
CA GLY A 66 22.57 11.95 5.69
C GLY A 66 21.48 12.54 6.60
N GLY A 67 21.00 11.81 7.59
CA GLY A 67 19.92 12.26 8.48
C GLY A 67 18.52 12.17 7.86
N ILE A 68 18.38 11.55 6.69
CA ILE A 68 17.12 11.31 6.00
C ILE A 68 16.82 9.82 6.02
N ARG A 69 15.62 9.45 6.42
CA ARG A 69 15.15 8.08 6.29
C ARG A 69 14.67 7.82 4.87
N VAL A 70 15.32 6.91 4.19
CA VAL A 70 15.01 6.53 2.80
C VAL A 70 14.35 5.16 2.78
N VAL A 71 13.10 5.11 2.31
CA VAL A 71 12.33 3.88 2.11
C VAL A 71 12.22 3.61 0.61
N GLU A 72 12.99 2.65 0.12
CA GLU A 72 12.97 2.25 -1.30
C GLU A 72 11.86 1.24 -1.57
N LEU A 73 11.04 1.54 -2.56
CA LEU A 73 9.97 0.67 -3.05
C LEU A 73 10.35 0.03 -4.38
N GLN A 74 9.75 -1.12 -4.70
CA GLN A 74 9.97 -1.81 -5.98
C GLN A 74 8.76 -2.58 -6.46
N GLY A 75 8.69 -2.82 -7.78
CA GLY A 75 7.70 -3.66 -8.43
C GLY A 75 6.34 -3.00 -8.57
N ASP A 76 5.29 -3.81 -8.60
CA ASP A 76 3.91 -3.35 -8.71
C ASP A 76 3.33 -3.14 -7.31
N ILE A 77 2.92 -1.91 -7.02
CA ILE A 77 2.38 -1.57 -5.71
C ILE A 77 0.85 -1.55 -5.78
N ARG A 78 0.25 -2.47 -5.05
CA ARG A 78 -1.19 -2.59 -4.83
C ARG A 78 -1.47 -2.37 -3.35
N PHE A 79 -2.72 -2.58 -2.92
CA PHE A 79 -3.13 -2.38 -1.52
C PHE A 79 -2.18 -3.04 -0.51
N ALA A 80 -1.85 -4.33 -0.71
CA ALA A 80 -0.99 -5.07 0.20
C ALA A 80 0.43 -4.47 0.32
N GLY A 81 0.96 -3.99 -0.79
CA GLY A 81 2.26 -3.32 -0.82
C GLY A 81 2.24 -1.98 -0.11
N ALA A 82 1.20 -1.19 -0.35
CA ALA A 82 1.02 0.10 0.32
C ALA A 82 0.82 -0.06 1.83
N GLU A 83 0.10 -1.08 2.28
CA GLU A 83 -0.10 -1.38 3.70
C GLU A 83 1.23 -1.76 4.39
N ARG A 84 2.09 -2.54 3.70
CA ARG A 84 3.44 -2.84 4.21
C ARG A 84 4.30 -1.60 4.32
N LEU A 85 4.26 -0.72 3.32
CA LEU A 85 4.94 0.57 3.38
C LEU A 85 4.50 1.40 4.59
N ILE A 86 3.19 1.51 4.84
CA ILE A 86 2.66 2.23 5.99
C ILE A 86 3.22 1.66 7.30
N ARG A 87 3.17 0.35 7.43
CA ARG A 87 3.67 -0.36 8.60
C ARG A 87 5.15 -0.11 8.84
N GLU A 88 5.94 -0.17 7.78
CA GLU A 88 7.37 0.10 7.81
C GLU A 88 7.67 1.54 8.26
N ILE A 89 7.00 2.51 7.65
CA ILE A 89 7.15 3.93 8.01
C ILE A 89 6.76 4.16 9.47
N VAL A 90 5.58 3.70 9.89
CA VAL A 90 5.10 3.90 11.27
C VAL A 90 6.04 3.29 12.31
N SER A 91 6.67 2.16 11.99
CA SER A 91 7.58 1.49 12.92
C SER A 91 8.97 2.15 13.02
N THR A 92 9.36 3.01 12.08
CA THR A 92 10.75 3.45 11.94
C THR A 92 10.96 4.96 11.91
N VAL A 93 9.92 5.76 11.70
CA VAL A 93 10.01 7.23 11.45
C VAL A 93 10.31 8.05 12.70
N ALA A 94 10.36 7.46 13.89
CA ALA A 94 10.47 8.23 15.15
C ALA A 94 11.80 9.00 15.38
N GLU A 95 12.84 8.75 14.58
CA GLU A 95 14.17 9.24 14.87
C GLU A 95 14.68 10.34 13.93
N GLU A 96 14.19 10.39 12.67
CA GLU A 96 14.68 11.36 11.68
C GLU A 96 13.60 12.38 11.32
N PRO A 97 13.96 13.68 11.17
CA PRO A 97 13.00 14.72 10.82
C PRO A 97 12.54 14.68 9.36
N SER A 98 13.26 13.95 8.51
CA SER A 98 13.01 13.88 7.07
C SER A 98 12.84 12.44 6.60
N VAL A 99 11.84 12.21 5.75
CA VAL A 99 11.53 10.91 5.17
C VAL A 99 11.45 11.04 3.66
N ALA A 100 12.20 10.22 2.95
CA ALA A 100 12.15 10.09 1.50
C ALA A 100 11.56 8.73 1.12
N ILE A 101 10.51 8.74 0.32
CA ILE A 101 9.93 7.55 -0.29
C ILE A 101 10.47 7.48 -1.72
N ASP A 102 11.21 6.44 -2.02
CA ASP A 102 11.85 6.24 -3.31
C ASP A 102 11.06 5.23 -4.15
N VAL A 103 10.44 5.73 -5.22
CA VAL A 103 9.65 4.95 -6.18
C VAL A 103 10.37 4.70 -7.50
N SER A 104 11.66 4.98 -7.59
CA SER A 104 12.47 4.83 -8.82
C SER A 104 12.47 3.40 -9.41
N ARG A 105 12.10 2.41 -8.62
CA ARG A 105 12.02 0.98 -9.02
C ARG A 105 10.58 0.44 -9.03
N VAL A 106 9.62 1.32 -8.90
CA VAL A 106 8.20 0.97 -8.99
C VAL A 106 7.80 0.95 -10.46
N HIS A 107 7.15 -0.14 -10.90
CA HIS A 107 6.68 -0.27 -12.27
C HIS A 107 5.25 0.24 -12.43
N SER A 108 4.41 -0.01 -11.43
CA SER A 108 3.03 0.46 -11.43
C SER A 108 2.52 0.72 -10.02
N LEU A 109 1.56 1.64 -9.94
CA LEU A 109 0.89 2.01 -8.71
C LEU A 109 -0.62 2.05 -8.97
N ASN A 110 -1.40 1.16 -8.35
CA ASN A 110 -2.84 1.20 -8.54
C ASN A 110 -3.49 2.37 -7.78
N ALA A 111 -4.73 2.70 -8.12
CA ALA A 111 -5.43 3.87 -7.57
C ALA A 111 -5.60 3.83 -6.04
N VAL A 112 -5.70 2.64 -5.44
CA VAL A 112 -5.80 2.49 -3.97
C VAL A 112 -4.45 2.72 -3.33
N ALA A 113 -3.39 2.10 -3.85
CA ALA A 113 -2.04 2.30 -3.37
C ALA A 113 -1.59 3.76 -3.50
N TYR A 114 -1.96 4.43 -4.59
CA TYR A 114 -1.74 5.87 -4.77
C TYR A 114 -2.38 6.68 -3.61
N ARG A 115 -3.68 6.45 -3.35
CA ARG A 115 -4.38 7.15 -2.25
C ARG A 115 -3.76 6.88 -0.89
N MET A 116 -3.35 5.63 -0.65
CA MET A 116 -2.67 5.24 0.60
C MET A 116 -1.31 5.92 0.74
N LEU A 117 -0.54 5.99 -0.35
CA LEU A 117 0.74 6.70 -0.39
C LEU A 117 0.56 8.19 -0.08
N MET A 118 -0.41 8.84 -0.73
CA MET A 118 -0.72 10.25 -0.46
C MET A 118 -1.16 10.48 0.98
N GLU A 119 -1.95 9.60 1.56
CA GLU A 119 -2.39 9.70 2.95
C GLU A 119 -1.21 9.54 3.94
N VAL A 120 -0.27 8.63 3.66
CA VAL A 120 0.96 8.50 4.46
C VAL A 120 1.78 9.77 4.42
N ILE A 121 2.03 10.30 3.23
CA ILE A 121 2.77 11.55 3.03
C ILE A 121 2.08 12.70 3.76
N ARG A 122 0.76 12.81 3.63
CA ARG A 122 -0.02 13.81 4.34
C ARG A 122 0.17 13.71 5.85
N ARG A 123 0.07 12.51 6.42
CA ARG A 123 0.24 12.30 7.86
C ARG A 123 1.66 12.61 8.32
N LEU A 124 2.67 12.21 7.58
CA LEU A 124 4.06 12.57 7.87
C LEU A 124 4.23 14.09 7.93
N SER A 125 3.77 14.79 6.90
CA SER A 125 3.85 16.25 6.83
C SER A 125 3.12 16.92 8.01
N LEU A 126 1.87 16.52 8.31
CA LEU A 126 1.11 17.07 9.43
C LEU A 126 1.70 16.74 10.80
N SER A 127 2.50 15.67 10.90
CA SER A 127 3.23 15.30 12.12
C SER A 127 4.58 16.01 12.26
N GLY A 128 4.90 16.95 11.35
CA GLY A 128 6.12 17.76 11.41
C GLY A 128 7.31 17.16 10.69
N TYR A 129 7.16 16.04 9.99
CA TYR A 129 8.21 15.48 9.13
C TYR A 129 8.27 16.17 7.78
N THR A 130 9.47 16.35 7.25
CA THR A 130 9.65 16.78 5.87
C THR A 130 9.57 15.55 4.96
N ALA A 131 8.57 15.51 4.09
CA ALA A 131 8.34 14.38 3.20
C ALA A 131 8.89 14.65 1.79
N TYR A 132 9.68 13.73 1.28
CA TYR A 132 10.20 13.73 -0.08
C TYR A 132 9.70 12.50 -0.85
N LEU A 133 9.48 12.69 -2.15
CA LEU A 133 9.19 11.62 -3.09
C LEU A 133 10.29 11.60 -4.16
N ILE A 134 11.06 10.53 -4.23
CA ILE A 134 12.06 10.33 -5.28
C ILE A 134 11.36 9.59 -6.43
N ASP A 135 11.05 10.33 -7.49
CA ASP A 135 10.27 9.82 -8.64
C ASP A 135 10.86 10.34 -9.96
N PRO A 136 11.94 9.73 -10.46
CA PRO A 136 12.58 10.14 -11.70
C PRO A 136 11.75 9.83 -12.94
N GLU A 137 10.85 8.86 -12.89
CA GLU A 137 10.08 8.33 -14.03
C GLU A 137 8.62 8.79 -14.04
N ASP A 138 8.23 9.68 -13.11
CA ASP A 138 6.86 10.20 -12.98
C ASP A 138 5.80 9.09 -12.80
N VAL A 139 6.15 8.08 -12.00
CA VAL A 139 5.27 6.94 -11.68
C VAL A 139 4.09 7.38 -10.83
N VAL A 140 4.27 8.44 -10.04
CA VAL A 140 3.26 9.04 -9.18
C VAL A 140 2.80 10.36 -9.79
N PRO A 141 1.81 10.36 -10.68
CA PRO A 141 1.39 11.57 -11.38
C PRO A 141 0.73 12.56 -10.42
N ASN A 142 1.15 13.83 -10.50
CA ASN A 142 0.57 14.93 -9.71
C ASN A 142 0.42 14.60 -8.22
N PRO A 143 1.49 14.31 -7.48
CA PRO A 143 1.42 13.92 -6.09
C PRO A 143 0.91 15.07 -5.22
N ASP A 144 -0.38 15.03 -4.90
CA ASP A 144 -1.05 15.99 -4.03
C ASP A 144 -1.61 15.26 -2.79
N PRO A 145 -0.95 15.35 -1.64
CA PRO A 145 -1.43 14.76 -0.40
C PRO A 145 -2.72 15.41 0.11
N GLY A 146 -3.06 16.63 -0.35
CA GLY A 146 -4.23 17.36 0.10
C GLY A 146 -4.22 17.72 1.59
N GLY A 147 -5.29 18.39 2.05
CA GLY A 147 -5.55 18.61 3.48
C GLY A 147 -4.42 19.26 4.29
N GLY A 148 -3.62 20.13 3.66
CA GLY A 148 -2.48 20.80 4.30
C GLY A 148 -1.20 19.96 4.35
N GLY A 149 -1.20 18.76 3.80
CA GLY A 149 0.01 17.96 3.62
C GLY A 149 0.86 18.49 2.47
N HIS A 150 2.18 18.30 2.59
CA HIS A 150 3.15 18.73 1.58
C HIS A 150 4.10 17.57 1.25
N VAL A 151 4.53 17.52 -0.01
CA VAL A 151 5.58 16.63 -0.48
C VAL A 151 6.46 17.36 -1.48
N THR A 152 7.77 17.16 -1.39
CA THR A 152 8.71 17.67 -2.38
C THR A 152 9.13 16.52 -3.27
N VAL A 153 8.84 16.64 -4.57
CA VAL A 153 9.26 15.63 -5.57
C VAL A 153 10.66 15.96 -6.04
N VAL A 154 11.53 14.98 -6.05
CA VAL A 154 12.91 15.07 -6.50
C VAL A 154 13.23 13.89 -7.42
N ARG A 155 14.23 14.05 -8.27
CA ARG A 155 14.67 12.96 -9.18
C ARG A 155 15.63 11.98 -8.53
N ASN A 156 16.38 12.43 -7.56
CA ASN A 156 17.36 11.60 -6.85
C ASN A 156 17.63 12.13 -5.44
N LEU A 157 18.26 11.29 -4.62
CA LEU A 157 18.54 11.60 -3.22
C LEU A 157 19.45 12.83 -3.04
N ASN A 158 20.33 13.14 -4.01
CA ASN A 158 21.28 14.25 -3.90
C ASN A 158 20.61 15.62 -4.04
N GLU A 159 19.37 15.68 -4.54
CA GLU A 159 18.59 16.90 -4.63
C GLU A 159 17.91 17.28 -3.30
N ILE A 160 17.90 16.40 -2.33
CA ILE A 160 17.32 16.66 -1.02
C ILE A 160 18.32 17.50 -0.21
N PRO A 161 17.93 18.69 0.27
CA PRO A 161 18.79 19.50 1.13
C PRO A 161 19.03 18.80 2.47
N VAL A 162 20.28 18.67 2.85
CA VAL A 162 20.74 18.11 4.13
C VAL A 162 20.91 19.21 5.14
#